data_1984c289fc1e982cad5d06ee38daeb86
#
_entry.id   1984c289fc1e982cad5d06ee38daeb86
#
_cell.length_a   1.000
_cell.length_b   1.000
_cell.length_c   1.000
_cell.angle_alpha   90.00
_cell.angle_beta   90.00
_cell.angle_gamma   90.00
#
_symmetry.space_group_name_H-M   'P 1'
#
loop_
_entity.id
_entity.type
_entity.pdbx_description
1 polymer ?
#
loop_
_entity_poly.entity_id
_entity_poly.type
_entity_poly.pdbx_seq_one_letter_code
_entity_poly.pdbx_strand_id
1 'polypeptide(L)'
;MLFRSAVVLYEYTADGTLEEMVYMPINTTYQQLKEDFADYGYVSSRGIYYFTVANTVYAYNMTAKRLEKIAENVKENTFMTMERANCYTWSSSLAKGYGENITIYNLENDEKNVIYQPDKNSYIKLLGVIEDNMVYGYMHKSDVGTMADGTKVTPCYELYIANTKGEVRRKYSVKNQYIQKINCNGNVINMTLCKRQGSHYVVSGED
;
A
#
# COMPACT_ATOMS: atom_id res chain seq x y z
N MET A 1 21.19 -25.90 10.32
CA MET A 1 19.91 -25.84 11.07
C MET A 1 19.10 -24.73 10.45
N LEU A 2 18.04 -25.05 9.71
CA LEU A 2 17.15 -24.03 9.14
C LEU A 2 16.17 -23.61 10.25
N PHE A 3 16.32 -22.40 10.76
CA PHE A 3 15.33 -21.81 11.65
C PHE A 3 14.09 -21.47 10.82
N ARG A 4 13.00 -22.17 11.08
CA ARG A 4 11.69 -21.86 10.50
C ARG A 4 10.93 -21.05 11.51
N SER A 5 10.45 -19.89 11.12
CA SER A 5 9.47 -19.12 11.89
C SER A 5 8.05 -19.57 11.54
N ALA A 6 7.12 -19.32 12.42
CA ALA A 6 5.72 -19.63 12.18
C ALA A 6 4.84 -18.47 12.70
N VAL A 7 3.73 -18.25 12.04
CA VAL A 7 2.60 -17.49 12.58
C VAL A 7 1.64 -18.48 13.21
N VAL A 8 1.25 -18.24 14.45
CA VAL A 8 0.32 -19.08 15.18
C VAL A 8 -0.90 -18.24 15.56
N LEU A 9 -2.08 -18.70 15.21
CA LEU A 9 -3.34 -18.08 15.61
C LEU A 9 -3.94 -18.87 16.76
N TYR A 10 -4.39 -18.15 17.77
CA TYR A 10 -5.12 -18.70 18.92
C TYR A 10 -6.51 -18.10 18.98
N GLU A 11 -7.48 -18.92 19.34
CA GLU A 11 -8.81 -18.46 19.74
C GLU A 11 -8.86 -18.34 21.27
N TYR A 12 -9.45 -17.26 21.76
CA TYR A 12 -9.78 -17.12 23.16
C TYR A 12 -11.20 -17.64 23.36
N THR A 13 -11.31 -18.81 23.94
CA THR A 13 -12.58 -19.50 24.12
C THR A 13 -13.43 -18.90 25.24
N ALA A 14 -14.73 -19.18 25.26
CA ALA A 14 -15.67 -18.61 26.23
C ALA A 14 -15.37 -19.01 27.71
N ASP A 15 -14.65 -20.11 27.93
CA ASP A 15 -14.20 -20.56 29.25
C ASP A 15 -12.87 -19.93 29.70
N GLY A 16 -12.29 -19.03 28.86
CA GLY A 16 -11.07 -18.31 29.20
C GLY A 16 -9.79 -19.06 28.87
N THR A 17 -9.84 -20.10 28.05
CA THR A 17 -8.64 -20.80 27.56
C THR A 17 -8.20 -20.30 26.19
N LEU A 18 -6.90 -20.45 25.88
CA LEU A 18 -6.34 -20.20 24.55
C LEU A 18 -6.19 -21.53 23.83
N GLU A 19 -6.89 -21.69 22.72
CA GLU A 19 -6.77 -22.85 21.84
C GLU A 19 -6.03 -22.47 20.54
N GLU A 20 -5.04 -23.28 20.17
CA GLU A 20 -4.34 -23.12 18.91
C GLU A 20 -5.25 -23.49 17.75
N MET A 21 -5.62 -22.51 16.95
CA MET A 21 -6.41 -22.71 15.73
C MET A 21 -5.57 -23.13 14.55
N VAL A 22 -4.41 -22.51 14.42
CA VAL A 22 -3.59 -22.59 13.20
C VAL A 22 -2.12 -22.41 13.53
N TYR A 23 -1.33 -23.30 12.98
CA TYR A 23 0.12 -23.19 12.91
C TYR A 23 0.55 -23.03 11.44
N MET A 24 1.10 -21.87 11.08
CA MET A 24 1.54 -21.56 9.72
C MET A 24 3.06 -21.43 9.68
N PRO A 25 3.80 -22.45 9.21
CA PRO A 25 5.24 -22.32 9.03
C PRO A 25 5.53 -21.38 7.86
N ILE A 26 6.34 -20.35 8.11
CA ILE A 26 6.77 -19.38 7.10
C ILE A 26 8.29 -19.49 6.94
N ASN A 27 8.75 -19.58 5.71
CA ASN A 27 10.17 -19.70 5.41
C ASN A 27 10.86 -18.32 5.43
N THR A 28 10.93 -17.74 6.64
CA THR A 28 11.60 -16.45 6.91
C THR A 28 12.30 -16.50 8.27
N THR A 29 13.15 -15.53 8.55
CA THR A 29 13.77 -15.38 9.87
C THR A 29 12.79 -14.78 10.87
N TYR A 30 12.98 -15.04 12.16
CA TYR A 30 12.17 -14.42 13.22
C TYR A 30 12.27 -12.88 13.19
N GLN A 31 13.47 -12.35 12.92
CA GLN A 31 13.70 -10.91 12.80
C GLN A 31 12.84 -10.30 11.70
N GLN A 32 12.86 -10.88 10.50
CA GLN A 32 12.06 -10.45 9.37
C GLN A 32 10.56 -10.57 9.66
N LEU A 33 10.14 -11.69 10.26
CA LEU A 33 8.75 -11.87 10.65
C LEU A 33 8.27 -10.78 11.63
N LYS A 34 9.13 -10.43 12.60
CA LYS A 34 8.81 -9.39 13.59
C LYS A 34 8.71 -7.99 12.97
N GLU A 35 9.56 -7.70 11.99
CA GLU A 35 9.56 -6.42 11.27
C GLU A 35 8.35 -6.29 10.34
N ASP A 36 8.01 -7.35 9.62
CA ASP A 36 6.96 -7.34 8.59
C ASP A 36 5.54 -7.57 9.15
N PHE A 37 5.43 -8.22 10.31
CA PHE A 37 4.13 -8.65 10.88
C PHE A 37 3.36 -7.50 11.57
N ALA A 38 3.94 -6.31 11.61
CA ALA A 38 3.44 -5.24 12.46
C ALA A 38 2.14 -4.59 11.98
N ASP A 39 1.74 -4.72 10.71
CA ASP A 39 0.95 -3.65 10.18
C ASP A 39 -0.54 -3.91 10.03
N TYR A 40 -1.02 -5.09 9.80
CA TYR A 40 -2.47 -5.29 9.78
C TYR A 40 -2.87 -6.74 9.56
N GLY A 41 -3.39 -7.36 10.59
CA GLY A 41 -4.08 -8.64 10.50
C GLY A 41 -5.60 -8.42 10.47
N TYR A 42 -6.30 -9.05 9.54
CA TYR A 42 -7.74 -8.92 9.40
C TYR A 42 -8.40 -10.28 9.25
N VAL A 43 -9.45 -10.52 10.04
CA VAL A 43 -10.30 -11.70 9.90
C VAL A 43 -11.62 -11.28 9.27
N SER A 44 -11.89 -11.76 8.05
CA SER A 44 -13.14 -11.48 7.36
C SER A 44 -14.33 -12.23 7.96
N SER A 45 -15.54 -11.76 7.68
CA SER A 45 -16.78 -12.45 8.04
C SER A 45 -16.89 -13.88 7.50
N ARG A 46 -16.09 -14.21 6.47
CA ARG A 46 -16.00 -15.54 5.84
C ARG A 46 -15.02 -16.50 6.54
N GLY A 47 -14.41 -16.09 7.66
CA GLY A 47 -13.41 -16.89 8.36
C GLY A 47 -12.08 -17.00 7.60
N ILE A 48 -11.69 -15.96 6.88
CA ILE A 48 -10.39 -15.87 6.21
C ILE A 48 -9.54 -14.84 6.96
N TYR A 49 -8.35 -15.25 7.38
CA TYR A 49 -7.37 -14.37 8.01
C TYR A 49 -6.38 -13.86 6.97
N TYR A 50 -6.31 -12.54 6.82
CA TYR A 50 -5.37 -11.86 5.93
C TYR A 50 -4.24 -11.24 6.73
N PHE A 51 -3.02 -11.34 6.22
CA PHE A 51 -1.82 -10.76 6.84
C PHE A 51 -0.68 -10.59 5.82
N THR A 52 0.32 -9.81 6.19
CA THR A 52 1.50 -9.57 5.35
C THR A 52 2.75 -10.06 6.04
N VAL A 53 3.60 -10.77 5.30
CA VAL A 53 4.94 -11.20 5.76
C VAL A 53 5.87 -11.30 4.57
N ALA A 54 7.11 -10.82 4.72
CA ALA A 54 8.17 -10.91 3.71
C ALA A 54 7.70 -10.45 2.32
N ASN A 55 7.13 -9.26 2.25
CA ASN A 55 6.60 -8.65 1.02
C ASN A 55 5.50 -9.49 0.31
N THR A 56 4.81 -10.34 1.04
CA THR A 56 3.75 -11.20 0.51
C THR A 56 2.47 -11.01 1.32
N VAL A 57 1.35 -10.81 0.63
CA VAL A 57 0.01 -10.82 1.22
C VAL A 57 -0.51 -12.24 1.21
N TYR A 58 -0.89 -12.73 2.37
CA TYR A 58 -1.44 -14.06 2.58
C TYR A 58 -2.91 -14.01 2.96
N ALA A 59 -3.65 -15.04 2.57
CA ALA A 59 -4.98 -15.36 3.05
C ALA A 59 -4.97 -16.77 3.64
N TYR A 60 -5.40 -16.92 4.86
CA TYR A 60 -5.56 -18.22 5.51
C TYR A 60 -7.05 -18.51 5.73
N ASN A 61 -7.57 -19.51 5.02
CA ASN A 61 -8.92 -19.99 5.26
C ASN A 61 -8.93 -20.87 6.51
N MET A 62 -9.55 -20.40 7.60
CA MET A 62 -9.54 -21.08 8.89
C MET A 62 -10.36 -22.37 8.87
N THR A 63 -11.42 -22.46 8.08
CA THR A 63 -12.25 -23.67 7.93
C THR A 63 -11.56 -24.73 7.08
N ALA A 64 -11.07 -24.35 5.91
CA ALA A 64 -10.38 -25.25 4.98
C ALA A 64 -8.94 -25.55 5.40
N LYS A 65 -8.39 -24.82 6.39
CA LYS A 65 -6.99 -24.89 6.86
C LYS A 65 -5.98 -24.74 5.70
N ARG A 66 -6.26 -23.80 4.80
CA ARG A 66 -5.47 -23.57 3.58
C ARG A 66 -4.91 -22.17 3.53
N LEU A 67 -3.59 -22.07 3.35
CA LEU A 67 -2.86 -20.83 3.15
C LEU A 67 -2.73 -20.56 1.65
N GLU A 68 -3.07 -19.36 1.24
CA GLU A 68 -2.93 -18.86 -0.13
C GLU A 68 -2.12 -17.58 -0.16
N LYS A 69 -1.39 -17.35 -1.26
CA LYS A 69 -0.75 -16.08 -1.55
C LYS A 69 -1.67 -15.23 -2.42
N ILE A 70 -2.00 -14.05 -1.96
CA ILE A 70 -2.85 -13.08 -2.69
C ILE A 70 -2.00 -12.19 -3.59
N ALA A 71 -0.85 -11.75 -3.08
CA ALA A 71 0.10 -10.94 -3.83
C ALA A 71 1.53 -11.17 -3.33
N GLU A 72 2.50 -11.14 -4.25
CA GLU A 72 3.93 -11.24 -3.94
C GLU A 72 4.66 -9.96 -4.38
N ASN A 73 5.83 -9.73 -3.82
CA ASN A 73 6.66 -8.55 -4.08
C ASN A 73 6.00 -7.21 -3.72
N VAL A 74 5.10 -7.24 -2.76
CA VAL A 74 4.42 -6.05 -2.22
C VAL A 74 5.37 -5.40 -1.22
N LYS A 75 5.97 -4.28 -1.60
CA LYS A 75 6.91 -3.58 -0.73
C LYS A 75 6.18 -2.67 0.26
N GLU A 76 6.74 -2.52 1.46
CA GLU A 76 6.21 -1.69 2.53
C GLU A 76 5.78 -0.29 2.05
N ASN A 77 6.64 0.40 1.33
CA ASN A 77 6.34 1.75 0.80
C ASN A 77 5.36 1.77 -0.39
N THR A 78 4.83 0.63 -0.79
CA THR A 78 3.85 0.49 -1.87
C THR A 78 2.57 -0.18 -1.43
N PHE A 79 2.47 -0.54 -0.15
CA PHE A 79 1.32 -1.20 0.46
C PHE A 79 0.70 -0.28 1.51
N MET A 80 -0.62 -0.22 1.54
CA MET A 80 -1.39 0.50 2.55
C MET A 80 -2.67 -0.25 2.87
N THR A 81 -3.17 -0.03 4.08
CA THR A 81 -4.45 -0.56 4.55
C THR A 81 -5.51 0.53 4.50
N MET A 82 -6.70 0.18 4.05
CA MET A 82 -7.92 1.00 4.12
C MET A 82 -8.81 0.34 5.19
N GLU A 83 -8.48 0.58 6.46
CA GLU A 83 -9.03 -0.17 7.59
C GLU A 83 -10.55 -0.11 7.65
N ARG A 84 -11.14 1.08 7.53
CA ARG A 84 -12.60 1.26 7.59
C ARG A 84 -13.34 0.59 6.44
N ALA A 85 -12.66 0.40 5.31
CA ALA A 85 -13.22 -0.22 4.11
C ALA A 85 -12.90 -1.71 4.00
N ASN A 86 -12.14 -2.28 4.95
CA ASN A 86 -11.64 -3.66 4.92
C ASN A 86 -10.95 -3.98 3.59
N CYS A 87 -10.06 -3.11 3.15
CA CYS A 87 -9.32 -3.27 1.90
C CYS A 87 -7.82 -3.14 2.10
N TYR A 88 -7.08 -3.94 1.35
CA TYR A 88 -5.66 -3.71 1.10
C TYR A 88 -5.48 -2.98 -0.23
N THR A 89 -4.50 -2.11 -0.31
CA THR A 89 -4.10 -1.47 -1.56
C THR A 89 -2.59 -1.49 -1.72
N TRP A 90 -2.13 -1.80 -2.92
CA TRP A 90 -0.69 -1.81 -3.24
C TRP A 90 -0.44 -1.45 -4.69
N SER A 91 0.72 -0.85 -4.96
CA SER A 91 1.17 -0.64 -6.34
C SER A 91 2.00 -1.81 -6.85
N SER A 92 1.89 -2.12 -8.14
CA SER A 92 2.84 -3.01 -8.82
C SER A 92 4.20 -2.36 -8.80
N SER A 93 5.13 -2.92 -8.03
CA SER A 93 6.41 -2.27 -7.78
C SER A 93 7.42 -2.51 -8.88
N LEU A 94 7.79 -1.45 -9.59
CA LEU A 94 8.98 -1.38 -10.45
C LEU A 94 10.20 -0.85 -9.67
N ALA A 95 10.45 -1.07 -8.45
CA ALA A 95 11.69 -0.77 -7.72
C ALA A 95 11.78 0.53 -6.90
N LYS A 96 10.86 1.51 -6.94
CA LYS A 96 11.04 2.79 -6.23
C LYS A 96 9.77 3.41 -5.65
N GLY A 97 8.78 2.58 -5.27
CA GLY A 97 7.52 3.09 -4.71
C GLY A 97 6.54 3.65 -5.75
N TYR A 98 6.72 3.33 -7.01
CA TYR A 98 5.80 3.62 -8.12
C TYR A 98 5.75 2.44 -9.10
N GLY A 99 4.69 2.33 -9.87
CA GLY A 99 4.47 1.21 -10.77
C GLY A 99 3.58 1.55 -11.96
N GLU A 100 3.05 0.51 -12.58
CA GLU A 100 2.16 0.65 -13.73
C GLU A 100 0.68 0.57 -13.34
N ASN A 101 0.41 0.03 -12.15
CA ASN A 101 -0.95 -0.05 -11.61
C ASN A 101 -0.96 -0.04 -10.07
N ILE A 102 -2.15 0.21 -9.54
CA ILE A 102 -2.48 0.04 -8.13
C ILE A 102 -3.64 -0.95 -8.04
N THR A 103 -3.51 -1.94 -7.20
CA THR A 103 -4.57 -2.88 -6.86
C THR A 103 -5.26 -2.47 -5.58
N ILE A 104 -6.58 -2.55 -5.54
CA ILE A 104 -7.43 -2.46 -4.36
C ILE A 104 -8.08 -3.83 -4.19
N TYR A 105 -7.90 -4.46 -3.05
CA TYR A 105 -8.40 -5.79 -2.76
C TYR A 105 -9.30 -5.78 -1.54
N ASN A 106 -10.55 -6.13 -1.72
CA ASN A 106 -11.54 -6.18 -0.65
C ASN A 106 -11.43 -7.51 0.11
N LEU A 107 -11.20 -7.44 1.41
CA LEU A 107 -10.97 -8.59 2.30
C LEU A 107 -12.25 -9.34 2.67
N GLU A 108 -13.43 -8.75 2.42
CA GLU A 108 -14.71 -9.38 2.72
C GLU A 108 -15.25 -10.23 1.58
N ASN A 109 -14.99 -9.85 0.33
CA ASN A 109 -15.58 -10.50 -0.83
C ASN A 109 -14.59 -10.91 -1.93
N ASP A 110 -13.28 -10.69 -1.72
CA ASP A 110 -12.19 -10.93 -2.66
C ASP A 110 -12.29 -10.09 -3.97
N GLU A 111 -13.11 -9.05 -3.98
CA GLU A 111 -13.21 -8.15 -5.13
C GLU A 111 -11.89 -7.42 -5.34
N LYS A 112 -11.42 -7.45 -6.58
CA LYS A 112 -10.16 -6.84 -6.99
C LYS A 112 -10.41 -5.76 -8.02
N ASN A 113 -10.09 -4.54 -7.68
CA ASN A 113 -10.12 -3.38 -8.57
C ASN A 113 -8.70 -2.92 -8.89
N VAL A 114 -8.44 -2.55 -10.14
CA VAL A 114 -7.11 -2.16 -10.59
C VAL A 114 -7.17 -0.83 -11.31
N ILE A 115 -6.36 0.12 -10.87
CA ILE A 115 -6.16 1.41 -11.53
C ILE A 115 -4.83 1.38 -12.25
N TYR A 116 -4.84 1.67 -13.55
CA TYR A 116 -3.64 1.66 -14.37
C TYR A 116 -3.07 3.07 -14.57
N GLN A 117 -1.79 3.14 -14.92
CA GLN A 117 -1.16 4.35 -15.42
C GLN A 117 -1.92 4.87 -16.66
N PRO A 118 -1.98 6.20 -16.89
CA PRO A 118 -2.78 6.77 -17.96
C PRO A 118 -2.20 6.47 -19.36
N ASP A 119 -0.89 6.25 -19.44
CA ASP A 119 -0.17 5.94 -20.67
C ASP A 119 1.19 5.28 -20.38
N LYS A 120 1.85 4.78 -21.44
CA LYS A 120 3.16 4.10 -21.35
C LYS A 120 4.32 5.00 -20.90
N ASN A 121 4.18 6.32 -20.93
CA ASN A 121 5.21 7.29 -20.53
C ASN A 121 5.01 7.77 -19.09
N SER A 122 4.00 7.28 -18.42
CA SER A 122 3.66 7.63 -17.05
C SER A 122 3.87 6.47 -16.10
N TYR A 123 3.90 6.77 -14.81
CA TYR A 123 3.78 5.84 -13.71
C TYR A 123 2.63 6.28 -12.80
N ILE A 124 2.16 5.35 -11.99
CA ILE A 124 1.22 5.60 -10.90
C ILE A 124 1.93 5.35 -9.57
N LYS A 125 1.66 6.19 -8.59
CA LYS A 125 2.24 6.09 -7.26
C LYS A 125 1.14 6.13 -6.21
N LEU A 126 1.10 5.14 -5.34
CA LEU A 126 0.28 5.15 -4.13
C LEU A 126 0.91 6.14 -3.15
N LEU A 127 0.12 7.10 -2.68
CA LEU A 127 0.61 8.22 -1.87
C LEU A 127 0.08 8.20 -0.44
N GLY A 128 -1.14 7.70 -0.23
CA GLY A 128 -1.75 7.67 1.08
C GLY A 128 -3.15 7.09 1.07
N VAL A 129 -3.75 7.06 2.24
CA VAL A 129 -5.15 6.73 2.47
C VAL A 129 -5.76 7.86 3.30
N ILE A 130 -6.96 8.28 2.96
CA ILE A 130 -7.74 9.26 3.68
C ILE A 130 -9.17 8.72 3.84
N GLU A 131 -9.58 8.51 5.10
CA GLU A 131 -10.83 7.78 5.39
C GLU A 131 -10.89 6.44 4.65
N ASP A 132 -11.91 6.23 3.80
CA ASP A 132 -12.12 5.02 3.01
C ASP A 132 -11.65 5.19 1.56
N ASN A 133 -10.81 6.18 1.30
CA ASN A 133 -10.36 6.51 -0.05
C ASN A 133 -8.84 6.40 -0.16
N MET A 134 -8.41 5.92 -1.30
CA MET A 134 -7.01 5.87 -1.68
C MET A 134 -6.59 7.20 -2.31
N VAL A 135 -5.40 7.67 -1.96
CA VAL A 135 -4.75 8.83 -2.57
C VAL A 135 -3.60 8.35 -3.43
N TYR A 136 -3.62 8.69 -4.70
CA TYR A 136 -2.56 8.32 -5.64
C TYR A 136 -2.23 9.47 -6.58
N GLY A 137 -1.07 9.40 -7.22
CA GLY A 137 -0.63 10.41 -8.18
C GLY A 137 -0.08 9.79 -9.45
N TYR A 138 -0.20 10.53 -10.56
CA TYR A 138 0.48 10.23 -11.80
C TYR A 138 1.75 11.06 -11.93
N MET A 139 2.79 10.45 -12.45
CA MET A 139 4.09 11.06 -12.72
C MET A 139 4.59 10.67 -14.11
N HIS A 140 5.21 11.58 -14.83
CA HIS A 140 5.89 11.20 -16.07
C HIS A 140 7.24 10.52 -15.77
N LYS A 141 7.60 9.54 -16.59
CA LYS A 141 8.90 8.85 -16.49
C LYS A 141 10.08 9.82 -16.65
N SER A 142 9.89 10.87 -17.44
CA SER A 142 10.86 11.94 -17.66
C SER A 142 11.04 12.89 -16.47
N ASP A 143 10.11 12.90 -15.51
CA ASP A 143 10.12 13.83 -14.38
C ASP A 143 10.85 13.28 -13.14
N VAL A 144 11.39 12.06 -13.24
CA VAL A 144 12.31 11.53 -12.23
C VAL A 144 13.57 12.38 -12.21
N GLY A 145 13.91 12.92 -11.04
CA GLY A 145 15.03 13.85 -10.94
C GLY A 145 15.58 13.97 -9.51
N THR A 146 16.23 15.08 -9.25
CA THR A 146 16.79 15.41 -7.93
C THR A 146 16.33 16.80 -7.48
N MET A 147 16.21 16.96 -6.19
CA MET A 147 16.08 18.26 -5.55
C MET A 147 17.41 19.01 -5.56
N ALA A 148 17.39 20.30 -5.22
CA ALA A 148 18.61 21.13 -5.16
C ALA A 148 19.65 20.61 -4.14
N ASP A 149 19.21 19.88 -3.10
CA ASP A 149 20.07 19.24 -2.10
C ASP A 149 20.59 17.85 -2.51
N GLY A 150 20.31 17.41 -3.75
CA GLY A 150 20.71 16.10 -4.27
C GLY A 150 19.75 14.96 -3.95
N THR A 151 18.71 15.21 -3.17
CA THR A 151 17.68 14.18 -2.82
C THR A 151 16.92 13.77 -4.07
N LYS A 152 16.80 12.45 -4.30
CA LYS A 152 16.00 11.92 -5.43
C LYS A 152 14.53 12.22 -5.23
N VAL A 153 13.86 12.66 -6.26
CA VAL A 153 12.44 12.96 -6.27
C VAL A 153 11.74 12.36 -7.47
N THR A 154 10.52 11.91 -7.25
CA THR A 154 9.60 11.40 -8.27
C THR A 154 8.27 12.16 -8.11
N PRO A 155 8.21 13.40 -8.61
CA PRO A 155 7.08 14.27 -8.33
C PRO A 155 5.88 13.91 -9.21
N CYS A 156 4.68 14.05 -8.66
CA CYS A 156 3.44 13.82 -9.37
C CYS A 156 2.92 15.11 -10.02
N TYR A 157 2.46 15.03 -11.26
CA TYR A 157 1.83 16.17 -11.94
C TYR A 157 0.33 16.30 -11.62
N GLU A 158 -0.28 15.20 -11.17
CA GLU A 158 -1.68 15.13 -10.76
C GLU A 158 -1.84 14.21 -9.55
N LEU A 159 -2.79 14.55 -8.69
CA LEU A 159 -3.21 13.75 -7.54
C LEU A 159 -4.69 13.39 -7.69
N TYR A 160 -5.04 12.21 -7.26
CA TYR A 160 -6.40 11.68 -7.29
C TYR A 160 -6.78 11.08 -5.94
N ILE A 161 -8.05 11.24 -5.59
CA ILE A 161 -8.68 10.52 -4.49
C ILE A 161 -9.73 9.61 -5.11
N ALA A 162 -9.63 8.32 -4.87
CA ALA A 162 -10.55 7.31 -5.37
C ALA A 162 -11.08 6.40 -4.26
N ASN A 163 -12.32 5.94 -4.42
CA ASN A 163 -12.91 4.97 -3.49
C ASN A 163 -12.38 3.54 -3.74
N THR A 164 -12.89 2.58 -2.99
CA THR A 164 -12.50 1.16 -3.06
C THR A 164 -12.82 0.48 -4.40
N LYS A 165 -13.72 1.07 -5.20
CA LYS A 165 -14.02 0.62 -6.57
C LYS A 165 -13.09 1.23 -7.63
N GLY A 166 -12.17 2.12 -7.22
CA GLY A 166 -11.33 2.85 -8.15
C GLY A 166 -12.00 4.07 -8.79
N GLU A 167 -13.21 4.43 -8.37
CA GLU A 167 -13.92 5.59 -8.89
C GLU A 167 -13.33 6.87 -8.31
N VAL A 168 -12.92 7.77 -9.19
CA VAL A 168 -12.32 9.06 -8.82
C VAL A 168 -13.36 9.97 -8.17
N ARG A 169 -13.09 10.41 -6.96
CA ARG A 169 -13.92 11.37 -6.19
C ARG A 169 -13.40 12.79 -6.32
N ARG A 170 -12.09 12.95 -6.36
CA ARG A 170 -11.42 14.26 -6.48
C ARG A 170 -10.18 14.13 -7.34
N LYS A 171 -9.84 15.23 -8.01
CA LYS A 171 -8.61 15.43 -8.76
C LYS A 171 -8.01 16.78 -8.36
N TYR A 172 -6.69 16.81 -8.21
CA TYR A 172 -5.94 18.02 -7.91
C TYR A 172 -4.72 18.12 -8.81
N SER A 173 -4.43 19.33 -9.30
CA SER A 173 -3.20 19.66 -10.03
C SER A 173 -2.92 21.16 -9.90
N VAL A 174 -1.64 21.54 -9.94
CA VAL A 174 -1.21 22.93 -9.90
C VAL A 174 -0.46 23.26 -11.17
N LYS A 175 -0.83 24.37 -11.80
CA LYS A 175 -0.21 24.81 -13.06
C LYS A 175 1.28 25.09 -12.84
N ASN A 176 2.13 24.47 -13.66
CA ASN A 176 3.59 24.62 -13.64
C ASN A 176 4.28 24.18 -12.34
N GLN A 177 3.61 23.35 -11.54
CA GLN A 177 4.16 22.78 -10.31
C GLN A 177 3.87 21.29 -10.26
N TYR A 178 4.54 20.61 -9.36
CA TYR A 178 4.40 19.19 -9.10
C TYR A 178 4.17 18.96 -7.61
N ILE A 179 3.51 17.87 -7.28
CA ILE A 179 3.34 17.40 -5.92
C ILE A 179 4.55 16.52 -5.57
N GLN A 180 5.42 17.02 -4.70
CA GLN A 180 6.62 16.33 -4.25
C GLN A 180 6.30 15.25 -3.23
N LYS A 181 5.50 15.62 -2.23
CA LYS A 181 5.16 14.80 -1.06
C LYS A 181 3.76 15.14 -0.59
N ILE A 182 3.08 14.17 0.00
CA ILE A 182 1.84 14.39 0.74
C ILE A 182 1.97 13.84 2.16
N ASN A 183 1.15 14.37 3.04
CA ASN A 183 0.90 13.84 4.37
C ASN A 183 -0.61 13.86 4.62
N CYS A 184 -1.20 12.68 4.80
CA CYS A 184 -2.61 12.52 5.12
C CYS A 184 -2.77 12.50 6.66
N ASN A 185 -3.58 13.42 7.19
CA ASN A 185 -3.87 13.50 8.62
C ASN A 185 -5.37 13.77 8.83
N GLY A 186 -6.10 12.78 9.35
CA GLY A 186 -7.55 12.82 9.43
C GLY A 186 -8.16 13.05 8.04
N ASN A 187 -8.87 14.16 7.86
CA ASN A 187 -9.55 14.54 6.62
C ASN A 187 -8.74 15.55 5.78
N VAL A 188 -7.50 15.80 6.14
CA VAL A 188 -6.65 16.81 5.51
C VAL A 188 -5.49 16.14 4.79
N ILE A 189 -5.22 16.58 3.58
CA ILE A 189 -4.03 16.23 2.82
C ILE A 189 -3.16 17.48 2.74
N ASN A 190 -2.03 17.45 3.42
CA ASN A 190 -1.02 18.51 3.29
C ASN A 190 -0.06 18.13 2.18
N MET A 191 0.20 19.04 1.26
CA MET A 191 1.03 18.81 0.09
C MET A 191 2.25 19.72 0.09
N THR A 192 3.42 19.16 -0.15
CA THR A 192 4.61 19.95 -0.50
C THR A 192 4.72 20.00 -2.01
N LEU A 193 4.73 21.21 -2.54
CA LEU A 193 4.84 21.47 -3.98
C LEU A 193 6.27 21.77 -4.38
N CYS A 194 6.64 21.35 -5.58
CA CYS A 194 7.94 21.69 -6.18
C CYS A 194 7.78 22.13 -7.63
N LYS A 195 8.79 22.84 -8.13
CA LYS A 195 8.89 23.23 -9.53
C LYS A 195 10.27 22.90 -10.07
N ARG A 196 10.37 22.66 -11.37
CA ARG A 196 11.66 22.44 -12.03
C ARG A 196 12.40 23.76 -12.22
N GLN A 197 13.67 23.78 -11.84
CA GLN A 197 14.58 24.89 -12.02
C GLN A 197 15.89 24.38 -12.63
N GLY A 198 16.04 24.55 -13.93
CA GLY A 198 17.14 23.94 -14.66
C GLY A 198 17.11 22.42 -14.62
N SER A 199 18.15 21.79 -14.07
CA SER A 199 18.33 20.34 -14.00
C SER A 199 17.77 19.72 -12.72
N HIS A 200 17.29 20.51 -11.76
CA HIS A 200 16.80 20.04 -10.46
C HIS A 200 15.43 20.63 -10.11
N TYR A 201 14.86 20.12 -9.02
CA TYR A 201 13.62 20.62 -8.45
C TYR A 201 13.90 21.46 -7.20
N VAL A 202 13.05 22.46 -6.96
CA VAL A 202 13.05 23.28 -5.75
C VAL A 202 11.64 23.30 -5.15
N VAL A 203 11.54 23.32 -3.83
CA VAL A 203 10.27 23.52 -3.14
C VAL A 203 9.68 24.86 -3.59
N SER A 204 8.40 24.88 -3.89
CA SER A 204 7.72 26.08 -4.40
C SER A 204 6.53 26.51 -3.58
N GLY A 205 6.09 25.72 -2.61
CA GLY A 205 4.99 26.02 -1.70
C GLY A 205 4.49 24.81 -0.95
N GLU A 206 3.53 25.05 -0.07
CA GLU A 206 2.73 24.07 0.65
C GLU A 206 1.24 24.36 0.43
N ASP A 207 0.41 23.33 0.42
CA ASP A 207 -1.05 23.43 0.26
C ASP A 207 -1.76 22.35 1.09
#